data_80d5d3630480b711b496824f88a69681
#
_entry.id   80d5d3630480b711b496824f88a69681
#
_cell.length_a   1.000
_cell.length_b   1.000
_cell.length_c   1.000
_cell.angle_alpha   90.00
_cell.angle_beta   90.00
_cell.angle_gamma   90.00
#
_symmetry.space_group_name_H-M   'P 1'
#
loop_
_entity.id
_entity.type
_entity.pdbx_description
1 polymer ?
#
loop_
_entity_poly.entity_id
_entity_poly.type
_entity_poly.pdbx_seq_one_letter_code
_entity_poly.pdbx_strand_id
1 'polypeptide(L)'
;MSAAISPLRVAVLGAGSWGTALAALAAERADTLLWARRPESAAEINQQHGNARYLPNIPLPPALRATSDFDAAVDHVCAATGHALIILGVPVSGLTEICQRLAQRLADRPHPVIHVVWTCKGMQPDTGLLPQEVAAAALGHLPDVALGVLSGPSFAQEVAQGLPVALTIAGSSPATGEIVLSALHGKRCRVYTSDDLTGVEVGGALKNVMAIACGISDGLGLGSNARAALITRGLAEIQRLAIALGGRAETVQGLTGLGDLVLTATGPLSRNRQVGLAIGEGRTLEDILAGGMTAEGVRCARA
;
A
#
# COMPACT_ATOMS: atom_id res chain seq x y z
N MET A 1 -10.13 -35.07 18.60
CA MET A 1 -10.81 -34.22 17.64
C MET A 1 -9.95 -32.95 17.53
N SER A 2 -9.20 -32.79 16.45
CA SER A 2 -8.44 -31.55 16.20
C SER A 2 -9.48 -30.44 15.98
N ALA A 3 -9.50 -29.42 16.83
CA ALA A 3 -10.30 -28.24 16.60
C ALA A 3 -9.86 -27.66 15.24
N ALA A 4 -10.76 -27.59 14.29
CA ALA A 4 -10.49 -26.93 13.00
C ALA A 4 -10.07 -25.50 13.33
N ILE A 5 -8.82 -25.15 13.04
CA ILE A 5 -8.31 -23.78 13.21
C ILE A 5 -9.18 -22.93 12.29
N SER A 6 -9.95 -22.03 12.86
CA SER A 6 -10.75 -21.08 12.06
C SER A 6 -9.81 -20.31 11.14
N PRO A 7 -10.16 -20.13 9.85
CA PRO A 7 -9.30 -19.42 8.93
C PRO A 7 -9.07 -17.98 9.41
N LEU A 8 -7.87 -17.45 9.16
CA LEU A 8 -7.54 -16.06 9.44
C LEU A 8 -8.59 -15.16 8.74
N ARG A 9 -9.13 -14.19 9.48
CA ARG A 9 -10.03 -13.19 8.90
C ARG A 9 -9.26 -11.94 8.50
N VAL A 10 -9.49 -11.51 7.27
CA VAL A 10 -8.83 -10.35 6.67
C VAL A 10 -9.89 -9.36 6.16
N ALA A 11 -9.79 -8.10 6.55
CA ALA A 11 -10.50 -7.01 5.91
C ALA A 11 -9.52 -6.14 5.14
N VAL A 12 -9.82 -5.84 3.87
CA VAL A 12 -9.07 -4.87 3.09
C VAL A 12 -9.93 -3.62 2.93
N LEU A 13 -9.48 -2.50 3.48
CA LEU A 13 -10.23 -1.24 3.45
C LEU A 13 -9.74 -0.36 2.30
N GLY A 14 -10.49 -0.36 1.21
CA GLY A 14 -10.21 0.39 0.00
C GLY A 14 -10.07 -0.47 -1.25
N ALA A 15 -11.09 -0.44 -2.10
CA ALA A 15 -11.17 -1.19 -3.36
C ALA A 15 -10.56 -0.43 -4.55
N GLY A 16 -9.43 0.27 -4.34
CA GLY A 16 -8.57 0.74 -5.41
C GLY A 16 -7.81 -0.41 -6.08
N SER A 17 -7.02 -0.15 -7.11
CA SER A 17 -6.26 -1.21 -7.80
C SER A 17 -5.39 -2.04 -6.86
N TRP A 18 -4.63 -1.38 -5.96
CA TRP A 18 -3.74 -2.10 -5.04
C TRP A 18 -4.50 -2.85 -3.95
N GLY A 19 -5.49 -2.22 -3.30
CA GLY A 19 -6.31 -2.90 -2.29
C GLY A 19 -7.06 -4.10 -2.87
N THR A 20 -7.59 -4.00 -4.10
CA THR A 20 -8.24 -5.12 -4.79
C THR A 20 -7.25 -6.25 -5.09
N ALA A 21 -6.03 -5.94 -5.56
CA ALA A 21 -5.00 -6.94 -5.82
C ALA A 21 -4.58 -7.69 -4.54
N LEU A 22 -4.39 -6.97 -3.44
CA LEU A 22 -4.07 -7.57 -2.13
C LEU A 22 -5.22 -8.41 -1.58
N ALA A 23 -6.46 -7.93 -1.72
CA ALA A 23 -7.63 -8.70 -1.31
C ALA A 23 -7.78 -10.00 -2.11
N ALA A 24 -7.49 -9.97 -3.41
CA ALA A 24 -7.48 -11.16 -4.26
C ALA A 24 -6.41 -12.17 -3.82
N LEU A 25 -5.18 -11.69 -3.50
CA LEU A 25 -4.14 -12.56 -2.94
C LEU A 25 -4.53 -13.17 -1.59
N ALA A 26 -5.07 -12.35 -0.68
CA ALA A 26 -5.47 -12.80 0.65
C ALA A 26 -6.63 -13.82 0.58
N ALA A 27 -7.58 -13.65 -0.34
CA ALA A 27 -8.73 -14.54 -0.50
C ALA A 27 -8.35 -15.96 -0.93
N GLU A 28 -7.13 -16.20 -1.41
CA GLU A 28 -6.62 -17.55 -1.67
C GLU A 28 -6.28 -18.34 -0.39
N ARG A 29 -6.12 -17.64 0.75
CA ARG A 29 -5.54 -18.21 1.97
C ARG A 29 -6.32 -17.89 3.25
N ALA A 30 -7.18 -16.88 3.22
CA ALA A 30 -7.89 -16.34 4.36
C ALA A 30 -9.33 -15.99 4.01
N ASP A 31 -10.20 -15.94 5.00
CA ASP A 31 -11.56 -15.42 4.84
C ASP A 31 -11.49 -13.90 4.69
N THR A 32 -11.59 -13.43 3.46
CA THR A 32 -11.29 -12.05 3.08
C THR A 32 -12.53 -11.28 2.69
N LEU A 33 -12.71 -10.09 3.27
CA LEU A 33 -13.74 -9.14 2.92
C LEU A 33 -13.13 -7.81 2.46
N LEU A 34 -13.46 -7.37 1.25
CA LEU A 34 -12.99 -6.10 0.68
C LEU A 34 -14.04 -5.01 0.88
N TRP A 35 -13.67 -3.93 1.56
CA TRP A 35 -14.54 -2.76 1.66
C TRP A 35 -14.32 -1.81 0.47
N ALA A 36 -15.40 -1.53 -0.25
CA ALA A 36 -15.45 -0.58 -1.34
C ALA A 36 -16.36 0.59 -0.96
N ARG A 37 -15.85 1.81 -0.91
CA ARG A 37 -16.65 3.01 -0.59
C ARG A 37 -17.89 3.18 -1.48
N ARG A 38 -17.86 2.65 -2.70
CA ARG A 38 -18.95 2.72 -3.68
C ARG A 38 -19.72 1.41 -3.70
N PRO A 39 -21.04 1.44 -3.45
CA PRO A 39 -21.87 0.23 -3.48
C PRO A 39 -21.79 -0.53 -4.81
N GLU A 40 -21.71 0.21 -5.93
CA GLU A 40 -21.63 -0.36 -7.27
C GLU A 40 -20.35 -1.22 -7.45
N SER A 41 -19.22 -0.76 -6.87
CA SER A 41 -17.98 -1.54 -6.92
C SER A 41 -18.05 -2.82 -6.11
N ALA A 42 -18.70 -2.79 -4.93
CA ALA A 42 -18.93 -3.99 -4.14
C ALA A 42 -19.86 -4.98 -4.86
N ALA A 43 -20.92 -4.49 -5.50
CA ALA A 43 -21.85 -5.31 -6.27
C ALA A 43 -21.15 -5.94 -7.49
N GLU A 44 -20.34 -5.18 -8.23
CA GLU A 44 -19.56 -5.67 -9.37
C GLU A 44 -18.61 -6.80 -8.95
N ILE A 45 -17.86 -6.61 -7.85
CA ILE A 45 -16.93 -7.63 -7.34
C ILE A 45 -17.67 -8.92 -6.97
N ASN A 46 -18.81 -8.82 -6.29
CA ASN A 46 -19.58 -9.98 -5.85
C ASN A 46 -20.29 -10.72 -7.00
N GLN A 47 -20.78 -10.01 -8.02
CA GLN A 47 -21.62 -10.57 -9.07
C GLN A 47 -20.82 -10.94 -10.33
N GLN A 48 -19.80 -10.16 -10.66
CA GLN A 48 -19.05 -10.28 -11.91
C GLN A 48 -17.60 -10.72 -11.68
N HIS A 49 -17.16 -10.82 -10.42
CA HIS A 49 -15.77 -11.10 -10.06
C HIS A 49 -14.79 -10.21 -10.81
N GLY A 50 -15.07 -8.90 -10.83
CA GLY A 50 -14.29 -7.89 -11.50
C GLY A 50 -14.31 -6.55 -10.74
N ASN A 51 -13.36 -5.68 -11.09
CA ASN A 51 -13.31 -4.29 -10.66
C ASN A 51 -12.84 -3.45 -11.85
N ALA A 52 -13.70 -3.30 -12.86
CA ALA A 52 -13.37 -2.72 -14.17
C ALA A 52 -12.81 -1.29 -14.08
N ARG A 53 -13.25 -0.52 -13.07
CA ARG A 53 -12.76 0.84 -12.85
C ARG A 53 -11.27 0.89 -12.52
N TYR A 54 -10.75 -0.07 -11.76
CA TYR A 54 -9.40 -0.05 -11.21
C TYR A 54 -8.48 -1.15 -11.74
N LEU A 55 -9.06 -2.27 -12.15
CA LEU A 55 -8.37 -3.43 -12.71
C LEU A 55 -9.16 -3.96 -13.92
N PRO A 56 -9.23 -3.18 -15.02
CA PRO A 56 -10.00 -3.57 -16.19
C PRO A 56 -9.52 -4.91 -16.75
N ASN A 57 -10.48 -5.78 -17.10
CA ASN A 57 -10.25 -7.08 -17.74
C ASN A 57 -9.42 -8.09 -16.90
N ILE A 58 -9.36 -7.90 -15.59
CA ILE A 58 -8.68 -8.84 -14.68
C ILE A 58 -9.74 -9.53 -13.83
N PRO A 59 -9.91 -10.87 -13.95
CA PRO A 59 -10.84 -11.62 -13.13
C PRO A 59 -10.35 -11.71 -11.69
N LEU A 60 -11.25 -11.57 -10.73
CA LEU A 60 -10.98 -11.73 -9.31
C LEU A 60 -11.38 -13.13 -8.83
N PRO A 61 -10.74 -13.66 -7.78
CA PRO A 61 -11.10 -14.96 -7.22
C PRO A 61 -12.57 -15.01 -6.80
N PRO A 62 -13.33 -16.07 -7.11
CA PRO A 62 -14.73 -16.21 -6.69
C PRO A 62 -14.94 -16.22 -5.17
N ALA A 63 -13.89 -16.58 -4.41
CA ALA A 63 -13.89 -16.55 -2.95
C ALA A 63 -13.81 -15.13 -2.37
N LEU A 64 -13.39 -14.12 -3.16
CA LEU A 64 -13.32 -12.74 -2.70
C LEU A 64 -14.73 -12.16 -2.60
N ARG A 65 -15.09 -11.72 -1.41
CA ARG A 65 -16.33 -11.00 -1.13
C ARG A 65 -16.05 -9.51 -0.91
N ALA A 66 -17.04 -8.67 -1.22
CA ALA A 66 -16.93 -7.25 -1.02
C ALA A 66 -18.18 -6.69 -0.33
N THR A 67 -18.02 -5.57 0.36
CA THR A 67 -19.10 -4.80 0.99
C THR A 67 -18.86 -3.30 0.82
N SER A 68 -19.92 -2.52 0.79
CA SER A 68 -19.86 -1.05 0.90
C SER A 68 -20.10 -0.56 2.33
N ASP A 69 -20.49 -1.46 3.22
CA ASP A 69 -20.66 -1.18 4.63
C ASP A 69 -19.32 -1.31 5.37
N PHE A 70 -18.83 -0.18 5.90
CA PHE A 70 -17.59 -0.12 6.64
C PHE A 70 -17.66 -0.91 7.95
N ASP A 71 -18.79 -0.82 8.64
CA ASP A 71 -19.00 -1.49 9.92
C ASP A 71 -19.02 -3.00 9.73
N ALA A 72 -19.68 -3.48 8.68
CA ALA A 72 -19.66 -4.91 8.34
C ALA A 72 -18.24 -5.42 8.04
N ALA A 73 -17.37 -4.60 7.41
CA ALA A 73 -15.99 -4.98 7.18
C ALA A 73 -15.16 -5.07 8.48
N VAL A 74 -15.41 -4.18 9.45
CA VAL A 74 -14.77 -4.23 10.77
C VAL A 74 -15.33 -5.38 11.59
N ASP A 75 -16.64 -5.61 11.57
CA ASP A 75 -17.29 -6.72 12.26
C ASP A 75 -16.77 -8.08 11.80
N HIS A 76 -16.46 -8.20 10.50
CA HIS A 76 -15.87 -9.40 9.94
C HIS A 76 -14.57 -9.81 10.67
N VAL A 77 -13.66 -8.88 10.92
CA VAL A 77 -12.40 -9.17 11.62
C VAL A 77 -12.59 -9.27 13.13
N CYS A 78 -13.50 -8.51 13.72
CA CYS A 78 -13.80 -8.59 15.15
C CYS A 78 -14.40 -9.94 15.55
N ALA A 79 -15.01 -10.66 14.64
CA ALA A 79 -15.56 -12.00 14.88
C ALA A 79 -14.50 -13.11 14.74
N ALA A 80 -13.21 -12.80 14.57
CA ALA A 80 -12.13 -13.80 14.57
C ALA A 80 -11.82 -14.29 15.98
N THR A 81 -11.23 -15.48 16.06
CA THR A 81 -10.66 -16.02 17.29
C THR A 81 -9.15 -15.91 17.23
N GLY A 82 -8.53 -15.17 18.17
CA GLY A 82 -7.09 -14.99 18.24
C GLY A 82 -6.59 -13.74 17.50
N HIS A 83 -6.17 -13.85 16.26
CA HIS A 83 -5.62 -12.73 15.48
C HIS A 83 -6.45 -12.45 14.24
N ALA A 84 -6.51 -11.18 13.82
CA ALA A 84 -7.13 -10.73 12.58
C ALA A 84 -6.27 -9.67 11.89
N LEU A 85 -6.48 -9.47 10.59
CA LEU A 85 -5.71 -8.53 9.78
C LEU A 85 -6.64 -7.51 9.10
N ILE A 86 -6.32 -6.23 9.25
CA ILE A 86 -6.89 -5.15 8.47
C ILE A 86 -5.79 -4.57 7.58
N ILE A 87 -6.00 -4.56 6.27
CA ILE A 87 -5.11 -3.92 5.31
C ILE A 87 -5.76 -2.61 4.83
N LEU A 88 -5.06 -1.49 5.03
CA LEU A 88 -5.51 -0.18 4.57
C LEU A 88 -5.01 0.08 3.15
N GLY A 89 -5.90 -0.12 2.17
CA GLY A 89 -5.67 0.11 0.74
C GLY A 89 -6.09 1.50 0.27
N VAL A 90 -6.01 2.51 1.15
CA VAL A 90 -6.37 3.91 0.88
C VAL A 90 -5.14 4.76 0.59
N PRO A 91 -5.25 5.89 -0.13
CA PRO A 91 -4.15 6.83 -0.28
C PRO A 91 -3.83 7.52 1.07
N VAL A 92 -2.61 8.08 1.18
CA VAL A 92 -2.18 8.81 2.40
C VAL A 92 -3.19 9.88 2.82
N SER A 93 -3.77 10.60 1.88
CA SER A 93 -4.79 11.63 2.17
C SER A 93 -6.07 11.11 2.83
N GLY A 94 -6.34 9.81 2.73
CA GLY A 94 -7.49 9.16 3.38
C GLY A 94 -7.13 8.39 4.65
N LEU A 95 -5.84 8.32 5.01
CA LEU A 95 -5.38 7.49 6.12
C LEU A 95 -5.94 7.95 7.46
N THR A 96 -5.90 9.26 7.74
CA THR A 96 -6.39 9.84 9.00
C THR A 96 -7.86 9.50 9.23
N GLU A 97 -8.71 9.73 8.23
CA GLU A 97 -10.15 9.43 8.32
C GLU A 97 -10.41 7.96 8.63
N ILE A 98 -9.74 7.06 7.90
CA ILE A 98 -9.94 5.62 8.09
C ILE A 98 -9.43 5.16 9.45
N CYS A 99 -8.27 5.64 9.90
CA CYS A 99 -7.74 5.30 11.23
C CYS A 99 -8.67 5.81 12.35
N GLN A 100 -9.22 7.01 12.25
CA GLN A 100 -10.17 7.56 13.22
C GLN A 100 -11.48 6.76 13.26
N ARG A 101 -12.03 6.38 12.09
CA ARG A 101 -13.21 5.53 12.01
C ARG A 101 -12.97 4.15 12.62
N LEU A 102 -11.79 3.56 12.38
CA LEU A 102 -11.40 2.30 13.01
C LEU A 102 -11.30 2.45 14.52
N ALA A 103 -10.63 3.50 15.00
CA ALA A 103 -10.51 3.77 16.44
C ALA A 103 -11.88 3.86 17.12
N GLN A 104 -12.80 4.64 16.57
CA GLN A 104 -14.16 4.75 17.07
C GLN A 104 -14.91 3.42 17.09
N ARG A 105 -14.70 2.59 16.06
CA ARG A 105 -15.40 1.30 15.94
C ARG A 105 -14.84 0.23 16.86
N LEU A 106 -13.56 0.31 17.22
CA LEU A 106 -12.87 -0.67 18.05
C LEU A 106 -12.86 -0.32 19.54
N ALA A 107 -12.95 0.95 19.93
CA ALA A 107 -12.76 1.43 21.30
C ALA A 107 -13.72 0.81 22.32
N ASP A 108 -14.98 0.61 21.96
CA ASP A 108 -16.07 0.27 22.90
C ASP A 108 -16.56 -1.18 22.74
N ARG A 109 -15.75 -2.06 22.14
CA ARG A 109 -16.18 -3.44 21.91
C ARG A 109 -15.03 -4.43 22.10
N PRO A 110 -15.31 -5.64 22.58
CA PRO A 110 -14.32 -6.70 22.59
C PRO A 110 -13.97 -7.09 21.15
N HIS A 111 -12.69 -7.29 20.91
CA HIS A 111 -12.15 -7.76 19.62
C HIS A 111 -10.90 -8.60 19.84
N PRO A 112 -10.51 -9.45 18.87
CA PRO A 112 -9.26 -10.19 18.91
C PRO A 112 -8.06 -9.23 18.79
N VAL A 113 -6.84 -9.75 18.82
CA VAL A 113 -5.66 -8.95 18.45
C VAL A 113 -5.77 -8.60 16.95
N ILE A 114 -5.91 -7.31 16.64
CA ILE A 114 -6.05 -6.80 15.29
C ILE A 114 -4.74 -6.19 14.82
N HIS A 115 -4.22 -6.68 13.69
CA HIS A 115 -3.06 -6.10 13.02
C HIS A 115 -3.56 -5.16 11.93
N VAL A 116 -3.28 -3.85 12.08
CA VAL A 116 -3.64 -2.82 11.10
C VAL A 116 -2.41 -2.48 10.28
N VAL A 117 -2.46 -2.79 8.99
CA VAL A 117 -1.32 -2.65 8.07
C VAL A 117 -1.70 -1.72 6.93
N TRP A 118 -1.05 -0.58 6.84
CA TRP A 118 -1.25 0.34 5.71
C TRP A 118 -0.29 0.03 4.55
N THR A 119 -0.71 0.47 3.36
CA THR A 119 0.04 0.26 2.11
C THR A 119 0.27 1.55 1.33
N CYS A 120 -0.22 2.67 1.85
CA CYS A 120 -0.01 3.98 1.25
C CYS A 120 1.46 4.39 1.32
N LYS A 121 1.88 5.19 0.35
CA LYS A 121 3.26 5.64 0.19
C LYS A 121 3.26 7.16 0.07
N GLY A 122 4.07 7.82 0.87
CA GLY A 122 4.16 9.27 0.91
C GLY A 122 4.02 9.81 2.33
N MET A 123 4.19 11.10 2.48
CA MET A 123 3.95 11.86 3.71
C MET A 123 2.54 12.46 3.66
N GLN A 124 1.95 12.68 4.82
CA GLN A 124 0.65 13.33 4.90
C GLN A 124 0.75 14.76 4.36
N PRO A 125 -0.11 15.17 3.42
CA PRO A 125 -0.18 16.55 3.00
C PRO A 125 -0.39 17.48 4.20
N ASP A 126 0.12 18.67 4.14
CA ASP A 126 -0.03 19.75 5.14
C ASP A 126 0.75 19.55 6.46
N THR A 127 1.04 18.34 6.89
CA THR A 127 1.76 18.09 8.16
C THR A 127 3.16 17.49 7.96
N GLY A 128 3.42 16.83 6.83
CA GLY A 128 4.66 16.09 6.57
C GLY A 128 4.82 14.81 7.39
N LEU A 129 3.82 14.43 8.19
CA LEU A 129 3.88 13.23 9.02
C LEU A 129 3.97 11.94 8.19
N LEU A 130 4.73 10.99 8.67
CA LEU A 130 4.75 9.62 8.14
C LEU A 130 3.44 8.91 8.48
N PRO A 131 3.00 7.94 7.66
CA PRO A 131 1.81 7.14 7.94
C PRO A 131 1.81 6.47 9.31
N GLN A 132 2.97 6.01 9.81
CA GLN A 132 3.10 5.45 11.16
C GLN A 132 2.71 6.44 12.26
N GLU A 133 3.05 7.71 12.11
CA GLU A 133 2.72 8.75 13.09
C GLU A 133 1.22 9.03 13.09
N VAL A 134 0.61 9.09 11.91
CA VAL A 134 -0.84 9.22 11.73
C VAL A 134 -1.61 8.05 12.32
N ALA A 135 -1.18 6.83 12.03
CA ALA A 135 -1.82 5.62 12.54
C ALA A 135 -1.64 5.48 14.07
N ALA A 136 -0.44 5.76 14.59
CA ALA A 136 -0.17 5.73 16.02
C ALA A 136 -0.99 6.76 16.81
N ALA A 137 -1.18 7.97 16.29
CA ALA A 137 -2.00 9.00 16.92
C ALA A 137 -3.47 8.57 17.06
N ALA A 138 -4.00 7.84 16.08
CA ALA A 138 -5.40 7.42 16.08
C ALA A 138 -5.64 6.06 16.77
N LEU A 139 -4.71 5.11 16.64
CA LEU A 139 -4.92 3.71 17.02
C LEU A 139 -3.96 3.20 18.10
N GLY A 140 -2.85 3.91 18.34
CA GLY A 140 -1.78 3.40 19.22
C GLY A 140 -2.16 3.33 20.69
N HIS A 141 -3.26 3.95 21.11
CA HIS A 141 -3.79 3.87 22.47
C HIS A 141 -4.76 2.70 22.70
N LEU A 142 -5.17 2.01 21.62
CA LEU A 142 -6.10 0.89 21.73
C LEU A 142 -5.37 -0.38 22.16
N PRO A 143 -5.86 -1.10 23.16
CA PRO A 143 -5.33 -2.41 23.50
C PRO A 143 -5.57 -3.39 22.34
N ASP A 144 -4.70 -4.37 22.21
CA ASP A 144 -4.82 -5.44 21.21
C ASP A 144 -4.86 -4.95 19.73
N VAL A 145 -4.33 -3.75 19.46
CA VAL A 145 -4.11 -3.23 18.10
C VAL A 145 -2.60 -3.12 17.85
N ALA A 146 -2.12 -3.86 16.86
CA ALA A 146 -0.73 -3.81 16.39
C ALA A 146 -0.66 -3.14 15.02
N LEU A 147 0.33 -2.29 14.81
CA LEU A 147 0.47 -1.45 13.62
C LEU A 147 1.58 -1.93 12.71
N GLY A 148 1.46 -1.72 11.40
CA GLY A 148 2.50 -2.10 10.45
C GLY A 148 2.33 -1.48 9.07
N VAL A 149 3.39 -1.54 8.27
CA VAL A 149 3.46 -1.07 6.89
C VAL A 149 3.85 -2.21 5.96
N LEU A 150 3.12 -2.36 4.85
CA LEU A 150 3.44 -3.28 3.77
C LEU A 150 3.85 -2.48 2.54
N SER A 151 5.06 -2.68 2.06
CA SER A 151 5.62 -1.95 0.92
C SER A 151 6.52 -2.86 0.07
N GLY A 152 6.97 -2.37 -1.10
CA GLY A 152 7.85 -3.07 -2.01
C GLY A 152 7.52 -2.78 -3.47
N PRO A 153 8.32 -3.32 -4.41
CA PRO A 153 8.13 -3.12 -5.85
C PRO A 153 6.86 -3.85 -6.32
N SER A 154 5.79 -3.12 -6.60
CA SER A 154 4.49 -3.72 -6.91
C SER A 154 3.63 -2.84 -7.79
N PHE A 155 3.42 -3.26 -9.02
CA PHE A 155 2.32 -2.74 -9.83
C PHE A 155 1.06 -3.58 -9.58
N ALA A 156 0.00 -2.94 -9.14
CA ALA A 156 -1.25 -3.60 -8.78
C ALA A 156 -1.82 -4.47 -9.91
N GLN A 157 -1.69 -4.02 -11.15
CA GLN A 157 -2.14 -4.75 -12.33
C GLN A 157 -1.39 -6.07 -12.50
N GLU A 158 -0.07 -6.07 -12.39
CA GLU A 158 0.76 -7.26 -12.50
C GLU A 158 0.44 -8.27 -11.39
N VAL A 159 0.30 -7.78 -10.16
CA VAL A 159 -0.07 -8.62 -9.00
C VAL A 159 -1.45 -9.24 -9.19
N ALA A 160 -2.43 -8.48 -9.64
CA ALA A 160 -3.77 -8.98 -9.90
C ALA A 160 -3.83 -9.98 -11.06
N GLN A 161 -2.92 -9.89 -12.04
CA GLN A 161 -2.71 -10.87 -13.11
C GLN A 161 -2.01 -12.14 -12.62
N GLY A 162 -1.59 -12.19 -11.37
CA GLY A 162 -0.90 -13.34 -10.78
C GLY A 162 0.60 -13.42 -11.09
N LEU A 163 1.20 -12.32 -11.56
CA LEU A 163 2.66 -12.26 -11.74
C LEU A 163 3.38 -12.21 -10.38
N PRO A 164 4.63 -12.71 -10.31
CA PRO A 164 5.38 -12.73 -9.06
C PRO A 164 5.63 -11.36 -8.48
N VAL A 165 5.49 -11.23 -7.16
CA VAL A 165 5.77 -10.01 -6.41
C VAL A 165 6.55 -10.33 -5.13
N ALA A 166 7.42 -9.39 -4.72
CA ALA A 166 8.11 -9.43 -3.45
C ALA A 166 7.80 -8.16 -2.64
N LEU A 167 7.36 -8.35 -1.40
CA LEU A 167 6.94 -7.28 -0.49
C LEU A 167 7.68 -7.38 0.83
N THR A 168 7.77 -6.28 1.55
CA THR A 168 8.29 -6.20 2.91
C THR A 168 7.20 -5.72 3.85
N ILE A 169 7.00 -6.43 4.94
CA ILE A 169 6.17 -6.01 6.09
C ILE A 169 7.09 -5.56 7.22
N ALA A 170 6.88 -4.35 7.71
CA ALA A 170 7.45 -3.91 8.98
C ALA A 170 6.32 -3.66 9.97
N GLY A 171 6.45 -4.19 11.19
CA GLY A 171 5.39 -4.10 12.20
C GLY A 171 5.91 -3.70 13.57
N SER A 172 5.03 -3.11 14.39
CA SER A 172 5.30 -2.78 15.80
C SER A 172 5.45 -4.03 16.68
N SER A 173 5.10 -5.21 16.16
CA SER A 173 5.21 -6.50 16.82
C SER A 173 5.65 -7.57 15.81
N PRO A 174 6.49 -8.54 16.18
CA PRO A 174 6.84 -9.69 15.33
C PRO A 174 5.60 -10.45 14.82
N ALA A 175 4.55 -10.56 15.64
CA ALA A 175 3.31 -11.21 15.26
C ALA A 175 2.64 -10.56 14.05
N THR A 176 2.81 -9.25 13.84
CA THR A 176 2.28 -8.56 12.65
C THR A 176 2.89 -9.14 11.38
N GLY A 177 4.18 -9.40 11.38
CA GLY A 177 4.86 -10.06 10.26
C GLY A 177 4.29 -11.46 9.99
N GLU A 178 4.15 -12.28 11.02
CA GLU A 178 3.62 -13.65 10.91
C GLU A 178 2.19 -13.69 10.35
N ILE A 179 1.33 -12.78 10.81
CA ILE A 179 -0.05 -12.69 10.33
C ILE A 179 -0.11 -12.26 8.86
N VAL A 180 0.70 -11.29 8.43
CA VAL A 180 0.78 -10.89 7.03
C VAL A 180 1.37 -11.99 6.16
N LEU A 181 2.38 -12.73 6.65
CA LEU A 181 2.89 -13.90 5.95
C LEU A 181 1.78 -14.96 5.77
N SER A 182 1.00 -15.24 6.81
CA SER A 182 -0.11 -16.20 6.73
C SER A 182 -1.13 -15.82 5.68
N ALA A 183 -1.44 -14.52 5.56
CA ALA A 183 -2.42 -14.01 4.61
C ALA A 183 -1.93 -13.95 3.16
N LEU A 184 -0.66 -13.56 2.95
CA LEU A 184 -0.19 -13.16 1.61
C LEU A 184 0.97 -14.01 1.06
N HIS A 185 1.81 -14.63 1.92
CA HIS A 185 3.01 -15.33 1.44
C HIS A 185 2.65 -16.64 0.74
N GLY A 186 3.11 -16.81 -0.51
CA GLY A 186 2.80 -17.98 -1.32
C GLY A 186 3.63 -18.06 -2.59
N LYS A 187 3.15 -18.84 -3.54
CA LYS A 187 3.88 -19.11 -4.81
C LYS A 187 4.10 -17.83 -5.63
N ARG A 188 3.13 -16.91 -5.61
CA ARG A 188 3.14 -15.67 -6.41
C ARG A 188 3.53 -14.43 -5.61
N CYS A 189 3.47 -14.48 -4.30
CA CYS A 189 3.81 -13.37 -3.41
C CYS A 189 4.84 -13.83 -2.36
N ARG A 190 6.01 -13.20 -2.37
CA ARG A 190 7.02 -13.38 -1.32
C ARG A 190 6.95 -12.20 -0.36
N VAL A 191 6.72 -12.48 0.92
CA VAL A 191 6.71 -11.45 1.96
C VAL A 191 7.94 -11.67 2.85
N TYR A 192 8.69 -10.60 3.08
CA TYR A 192 9.83 -10.52 3.97
C TYR A 192 9.50 -9.64 5.16
N THR A 193 9.97 -9.98 6.34
CA THR A 193 9.74 -9.21 7.56
C THR A 193 10.86 -8.23 7.81
N SER A 194 10.53 -7.09 8.42
CA SER A 194 11.48 -6.08 8.91
C SER A 194 10.97 -5.53 10.24
N ASP A 195 11.86 -5.01 11.04
CA ASP A 195 11.58 -4.26 12.28
C ASP A 195 11.77 -2.74 12.10
N ASP A 196 12.07 -2.29 10.88
CA ASP A 196 12.32 -0.90 10.52
C ASP A 196 11.13 -0.28 9.78
N LEU A 197 10.12 0.19 10.53
CA LEU A 197 8.95 0.87 9.96
C LEU A 197 9.37 2.12 9.20
N THR A 198 10.22 2.95 9.80
CA THR A 198 10.65 4.23 9.24
C THR A 198 11.38 4.06 7.92
N GLY A 199 12.34 3.13 7.85
CA GLY A 199 13.07 2.84 6.61
C GLY A 199 12.17 2.34 5.49
N VAL A 200 11.18 1.48 5.82
CA VAL A 200 10.18 0.98 4.85
C VAL A 200 9.30 2.11 4.32
N GLU A 201 8.83 3.01 5.19
CA GLU A 201 7.96 4.13 4.80
C GLU A 201 8.69 5.18 3.96
N VAL A 202 9.86 5.62 4.41
CA VAL A 202 10.65 6.66 3.73
C VAL A 202 11.09 6.18 2.35
N GLY A 203 11.54 4.92 2.24
CA GLY A 203 11.87 4.31 0.95
C GLY A 203 10.71 4.39 -0.03
N GLY A 204 9.50 4.02 0.43
CA GLY A 204 8.28 4.07 -0.38
C GLY A 204 7.79 5.48 -0.71
N ALA A 205 7.99 6.46 0.17
CA ALA A 205 7.48 7.82 0.01
C ALA A 205 8.23 8.60 -1.08
N LEU A 206 9.53 8.70 -0.95
CA LEU A 206 10.36 9.56 -1.81
C LEU A 206 10.60 8.97 -3.21
N LYS A 207 10.48 7.67 -3.40
CA LYS A 207 10.58 7.06 -4.73
C LYS A 207 9.66 7.71 -5.76
N ASN A 208 8.47 8.16 -5.32
CA ASN A 208 7.48 8.76 -6.20
C ASN A 208 7.94 10.12 -6.75
N VAL A 209 8.64 10.91 -5.93
CA VAL A 209 9.27 12.17 -6.35
C VAL A 209 10.40 11.89 -7.34
N MET A 210 11.25 10.91 -7.03
CA MET A 210 12.34 10.50 -7.92
C MET A 210 11.85 9.95 -9.26
N ALA A 211 10.72 9.23 -9.27
CA ALA A 211 10.11 8.75 -10.50
C ALA A 211 9.64 9.90 -11.41
N ILE A 212 9.13 11.00 -10.83
CA ILE A 212 8.80 12.22 -11.59
C ILE A 212 10.09 12.81 -12.19
N ALA A 213 11.16 12.95 -11.40
CA ALA A 213 12.44 13.49 -11.89
C ALA A 213 13.03 12.62 -13.02
N CYS A 214 12.98 11.29 -12.89
CA CYS A 214 13.42 10.38 -13.96
C CYS A 214 12.53 10.51 -15.21
N GLY A 215 11.21 10.67 -15.04
CA GLY A 215 10.29 10.94 -16.14
C GLY A 215 10.60 12.23 -16.87
N ILE A 216 10.89 13.34 -16.15
CA ILE A 216 11.32 14.62 -16.75
C ILE A 216 12.60 14.41 -17.57
N SER A 217 13.59 13.72 -17.02
CA SER A 217 14.84 13.40 -17.73
C SER A 217 14.58 12.60 -19.03
N ASP A 218 13.65 11.66 -18.99
CA ASP A 218 13.25 10.87 -20.16
C ASP A 218 12.55 11.76 -21.22
N GLY A 219 11.62 12.64 -20.80
CA GLY A 219 10.90 13.56 -21.68
C GLY A 219 11.80 14.61 -22.35
N LEU A 220 12.86 15.02 -21.66
CA LEU A 220 13.91 15.88 -22.20
C LEU A 220 14.89 15.15 -23.14
N GLY A 221 14.76 13.83 -23.31
CA GLY A 221 15.63 13.03 -24.17
C GLY A 221 17.06 12.83 -23.63
N LEU A 222 17.31 12.96 -22.32
CA LEU A 222 18.66 12.90 -21.73
C LEU A 222 19.24 11.48 -21.67
N GLY A 223 18.44 10.48 -21.95
CA GLY A 223 18.85 9.09 -22.13
C GLY A 223 19.04 8.29 -20.84
N SER A 224 19.40 7.01 -21.02
CA SER A 224 19.46 6.03 -19.92
C SER A 224 20.58 6.29 -18.91
N ASN A 225 21.70 6.90 -19.32
CA ASN A 225 22.80 7.22 -18.41
C ASN A 225 22.37 8.28 -17.39
N ALA A 226 21.66 9.32 -17.84
CA ALA A 226 21.11 10.36 -16.95
C ALA A 226 20.08 9.77 -15.98
N ARG A 227 19.18 8.91 -16.45
CA ARG A 227 18.22 8.22 -15.60
C ARG A 227 18.90 7.34 -14.55
N ALA A 228 19.93 6.57 -14.91
CA ALA A 228 20.68 5.75 -13.96
C ALA A 228 21.38 6.61 -12.89
N ALA A 229 21.97 7.74 -13.28
CA ALA A 229 22.56 8.69 -12.35
C ALA A 229 21.52 9.29 -11.39
N LEU A 230 20.34 9.66 -11.89
CA LEU A 230 19.22 10.17 -11.07
C LEU A 230 18.74 9.12 -10.05
N ILE A 231 18.58 7.86 -10.46
CA ILE A 231 18.20 6.76 -9.57
C ILE A 231 19.23 6.60 -8.46
N THR A 232 20.51 6.57 -8.81
CA THR A 232 21.62 6.40 -7.85
C THR A 232 21.70 7.55 -6.86
N ARG A 233 21.60 8.78 -7.36
CA ARG A 233 21.62 9.99 -6.49
C ARG A 233 20.37 10.07 -5.63
N GLY A 234 19.20 9.79 -6.22
CA GLY A 234 17.94 9.79 -5.48
C GLY A 234 17.92 8.75 -4.35
N LEU A 235 18.46 7.55 -4.59
CA LEU A 235 18.58 6.53 -3.55
C LEU A 235 19.44 7.02 -2.38
N ALA A 236 20.56 7.70 -2.67
CA ALA A 236 21.41 8.26 -1.63
C ALA A 236 20.71 9.34 -0.80
N GLU A 237 19.86 10.18 -1.42
CA GLU A 237 19.08 11.19 -0.69
C GLU A 237 17.97 10.54 0.17
N ILE A 238 17.26 9.53 -0.38
CA ILE A 238 16.27 8.75 0.37
C ILE A 238 16.93 8.10 1.59
N GLN A 239 18.13 7.54 1.43
CA GLN A 239 18.87 6.89 2.50
C GLN A 239 19.26 7.88 3.60
N ARG A 240 19.74 9.09 3.24
CA ARG A 240 20.07 10.14 4.20
C ARG A 240 18.86 10.56 5.02
N LEU A 241 17.72 10.78 4.35
CA LEU A 241 16.49 11.14 5.05
C LEU A 241 16.00 10.00 5.94
N ALA A 242 16.04 8.75 5.49
CA ALA A 242 15.63 7.61 6.29
C ALA A 242 16.45 7.51 7.57
N ILE A 243 17.79 7.65 7.49
CA ILE A 243 18.69 7.66 8.65
C ILE A 243 18.38 8.83 9.58
N ALA A 244 18.16 10.02 9.04
CA ALA A 244 17.84 11.21 9.84
C ALA A 244 16.52 11.08 10.62
N LEU A 245 15.57 10.28 10.09
CA LEU A 245 14.29 9.95 10.73
C LEU A 245 14.34 8.69 11.61
N GLY A 246 15.52 8.07 11.78
CA GLY A 246 15.70 6.88 12.62
C GLY A 246 15.52 5.54 11.90
N GLY A 247 15.39 5.52 10.58
CA GLY A 247 15.42 4.32 9.76
C GLY A 247 16.83 3.85 9.45
N ARG A 248 16.94 2.68 8.78
CA ARG A 248 18.22 2.04 8.47
C ARG A 248 18.55 2.11 6.98
N ALA A 249 19.85 2.28 6.70
CA ALA A 249 20.39 2.31 5.33
C ALA A 249 20.09 1.03 4.54
N GLU A 250 20.25 -0.13 5.19
CA GLU A 250 20.04 -1.45 4.61
C GLU A 250 18.60 -1.64 4.14
N THR A 251 17.62 -1.11 4.88
CA THR A 251 16.20 -1.16 4.51
C THR A 251 15.96 -0.41 3.21
N VAL A 252 16.59 0.77 3.06
CA VAL A 252 16.45 1.57 1.83
C VAL A 252 17.15 0.94 0.63
N GLN A 253 18.21 0.17 0.85
CA GLN A 253 18.90 -0.59 -0.21
C GLN A 253 18.13 -1.86 -0.63
N GLY A 254 17.10 -2.25 0.12
CA GLY A 254 16.26 -3.41 -0.12
C GLY A 254 15.08 -3.16 -1.05
N LEU A 255 14.05 -4.01 -0.90
CA LEU A 255 12.85 -4.01 -1.76
C LEU A 255 12.08 -2.69 -1.69
N THR A 256 11.93 -2.11 -0.50
CA THR A 256 11.08 -0.94 -0.28
C THR A 256 11.71 0.39 -0.71
N GLY A 257 13.03 0.44 -0.81
CA GLY A 257 13.78 1.58 -1.32
C GLY A 257 14.22 1.36 -2.76
N LEU A 258 15.40 0.73 -2.93
CA LEU A 258 16.00 0.49 -4.26
C LEU A 258 15.06 -0.25 -5.22
N GLY A 259 14.47 -1.37 -4.78
CA GLY A 259 13.61 -2.18 -5.64
C GLY A 259 12.40 -1.40 -6.16
N ASP A 260 11.69 -0.72 -5.26
CA ASP A 260 10.49 0.05 -5.60
C ASP A 260 10.84 1.35 -6.37
N LEU A 261 11.99 1.97 -6.10
CA LEU A 261 12.51 3.11 -6.85
C LEU A 261 12.82 2.72 -8.30
N VAL A 262 13.56 1.63 -8.51
CA VAL A 262 13.90 1.14 -9.87
C VAL A 262 12.62 0.82 -10.64
N LEU A 263 11.70 0.04 -10.05
CA LEU A 263 10.43 -0.28 -10.70
C LEU A 263 9.65 0.98 -11.10
N THR A 264 9.56 1.96 -10.19
CA THR A 264 8.74 3.16 -10.40
C THR A 264 9.40 4.15 -11.37
N ALA A 265 10.73 4.26 -11.36
CA ALA A 265 11.50 5.15 -12.23
C ALA A 265 11.67 4.62 -13.66
N THR A 266 11.53 3.30 -13.88
CA THR A 266 11.73 2.69 -15.20
C THR A 266 10.47 2.08 -15.80
N GLY A 267 9.51 1.66 -14.96
CA GLY A 267 8.32 0.94 -15.39
C GLY A 267 7.32 1.80 -16.16
N PRO A 268 6.73 1.27 -17.24
CA PRO A 268 5.76 2.01 -18.06
C PRO A 268 4.43 2.25 -17.33
N LEU A 269 4.09 1.44 -16.34
CA LEU A 269 2.86 1.58 -15.54
C LEU A 269 2.98 2.63 -14.42
N SER A 270 4.14 3.25 -14.25
CA SER A 270 4.37 4.27 -13.23
C SER A 270 3.71 5.60 -13.59
N ARG A 271 2.60 5.93 -12.93
CA ARG A 271 1.91 7.22 -13.10
C ARG A 271 2.82 8.41 -12.78
N ASN A 272 3.66 8.30 -11.76
CA ASN A 272 4.61 9.35 -11.40
C ASN A 272 5.62 9.59 -12.53
N ARG A 273 6.19 8.53 -13.11
CA ARG A 273 7.09 8.64 -14.26
C ARG A 273 6.39 9.23 -15.48
N GLN A 274 5.13 8.83 -15.76
CA GLN A 274 4.32 9.37 -16.86
C GLN A 274 4.05 10.87 -16.71
N VAL A 275 3.75 11.34 -15.47
CA VAL A 275 3.63 12.77 -15.18
C VAL A 275 4.95 13.49 -15.47
N GLY A 276 6.08 12.94 -14.99
CA GLY A 276 7.39 13.52 -15.28
C GLY A 276 7.72 13.58 -16.77
N LEU A 277 7.42 12.50 -17.51
CA LEU A 277 7.61 12.44 -18.97
C LEU A 277 6.86 13.56 -19.68
N ALA A 278 5.57 13.72 -19.36
CA ALA A 278 4.74 14.77 -19.94
C ALA A 278 5.26 16.20 -19.62
N ILE A 279 5.79 16.41 -18.40
CA ILE A 279 6.43 17.69 -18.03
C ILE A 279 7.69 17.91 -18.88
N GLY A 280 8.55 16.89 -19.03
CA GLY A 280 9.77 16.95 -19.83
C GLY A 280 9.49 17.20 -21.32
N GLU A 281 8.33 16.77 -21.82
CA GLU A 281 7.82 17.03 -23.16
C GLU A 281 7.21 18.43 -23.31
N GLY A 282 7.20 19.26 -22.26
CA GLY A 282 6.76 20.65 -22.28
C GLY A 282 5.31 20.89 -21.85
N ARG A 283 4.58 19.87 -21.36
CA ARG A 283 3.24 20.06 -20.81
C ARG A 283 3.28 20.69 -19.41
N THR A 284 2.31 21.55 -19.11
CA THR A 284 2.20 22.10 -17.73
C THR A 284 1.64 21.06 -16.78
N LEU A 285 2.02 21.16 -15.51
CA LEU A 285 1.48 20.28 -14.47
C LEU A 285 -0.05 20.43 -14.35
N GLU A 286 -0.56 21.65 -14.53
CA GLU A 286 -1.98 21.97 -14.49
C GLU A 286 -2.76 21.19 -15.58
N ASP A 287 -2.29 21.22 -16.82
CA ASP A 287 -2.92 20.48 -17.94
C ASP A 287 -2.90 18.97 -17.71
N ILE A 288 -1.79 18.46 -17.14
CA ILE A 288 -1.65 17.02 -16.86
C ILE A 288 -2.66 16.58 -15.81
N LEU A 289 -2.82 17.36 -14.74
CA LEU A 289 -3.78 17.06 -13.66
C LEU A 289 -5.22 17.26 -14.11
N ALA A 290 -5.51 18.28 -14.93
CA ALA A 290 -6.84 18.50 -15.53
C ALA A 290 -7.26 17.33 -16.43
N GLY A 291 -6.30 16.66 -17.09
CA GLY A 291 -6.51 15.44 -17.87
C GLY A 291 -6.83 14.18 -17.03
N GLY A 292 -6.99 14.33 -15.69
CA GLY A 292 -7.36 13.23 -14.78
C GLY A 292 -6.19 12.36 -14.31
N MET A 293 -4.97 12.66 -14.69
CA MET A 293 -3.79 11.95 -14.23
C MET A 293 -3.47 12.34 -12.78
N THR A 294 -3.39 11.35 -11.90
CA THR A 294 -3.05 11.57 -10.49
C THR A 294 -1.71 10.93 -10.17
N ALA A 295 -0.84 11.66 -9.46
CA ALA A 295 0.44 11.16 -9.01
C ALA A 295 0.69 11.56 -7.56
N GLU A 296 0.97 10.57 -6.72
CA GLU A 296 1.25 10.79 -5.29
C GLU A 296 2.53 11.60 -5.09
N GLY A 297 3.52 11.44 -5.98
CA GLY A 297 4.79 12.18 -5.94
C GLY A 297 4.62 13.69 -6.06
N VAL A 298 3.60 14.21 -6.77
CA VAL A 298 3.31 15.64 -6.86
C VAL A 298 2.93 16.22 -5.49
N ARG A 299 2.14 15.47 -4.72
CA ARG A 299 1.74 15.89 -3.37
C ARG A 299 2.91 15.76 -2.39
N CYS A 300 3.65 14.65 -2.47
CA CYS A 300 4.80 14.41 -1.62
C CYS A 300 5.95 15.41 -1.83
N ALA A 301 6.12 15.93 -3.04
CA ALA A 301 7.14 16.95 -3.31
C ALA A 301 6.82 18.32 -2.71
N ARG A 302 5.59 18.54 -2.24
CA ARG A 302 5.15 19.79 -1.59
C ARG A 302 5.11 19.68 -0.06
N ALA A 303 5.05 18.46 0.48
CA ALA A 303 5.12 18.15 1.90
C ALA A 303 6.58 18.22 2.39
#